data_2acc2b7a8876dd0561df88b01f26d439
#
_entry.id   2acc2b7a8876dd0561df88b01f26d439
#
_cell.length_a   1.000
_cell.length_b   1.000
_cell.length_c   1.000
_cell.angle_alpha   90.00
_cell.angle_beta   90.00
_cell.angle_gamma   90.00
#
_symmetry.space_group_name_H-M   'P 1'
#
loop_
_entity.id
_entity.type
_entity.pdbx_description
1 polymer ?
#
loop_
_entity_poly.entity_id
_entity_poly.type
_entity_poly.pdbx_seq_one_letter_code
_entity_poly.pdbx_strand_id
1 'polypeptide(L)'
;MNIMNAKKDFKFKTHTCKIDVLGIEKEITYNNVIWISPNKLWILYANDDGIIQVEKFNDVYCDYPLMYDNGDVVYDGYLNIPKYVKENIKRILNKHF
;
A
#
# COMPACT_ATOMS: atom_id res chain seq x y z
N MET A 1 1.42 -8.59 -7.31
CA MET A 1 1.69 -9.44 -6.13
C MET A 1 0.42 -9.62 -5.33
N ASN A 2 0.25 -10.76 -4.71
CA ASN A 2 -0.99 -11.13 -4.02
C ASN A 2 -0.71 -11.41 -2.54
N ILE A 3 -1.71 -11.13 -1.68
CA ILE A 3 -1.65 -11.37 -0.23
C ILE A 3 -1.32 -12.83 0.12
N MET A 4 -1.71 -13.77 -0.72
CA MET A 4 -1.43 -15.20 -0.52
C MET A 4 0.07 -15.54 -0.54
N ASN A 5 0.91 -14.63 -1.04
CA ASN A 5 2.36 -14.81 -1.06
C ASN A 5 3.03 -14.44 0.26
N ALA A 6 2.28 -13.92 1.23
CA ALA A 6 2.82 -13.56 2.53
C ALA A 6 3.33 -14.79 3.29
N LYS A 7 4.45 -14.62 4.00
CA LYS A 7 4.95 -15.66 4.91
C LYS A 7 3.98 -15.82 6.08
N LYS A 8 3.91 -17.02 6.65
CA LYS A 8 2.92 -17.40 7.68
C LYS A 8 2.95 -16.51 8.93
N ASP A 9 4.11 -15.98 9.29
CA ASP A 9 4.29 -15.14 10.48
C ASP A 9 3.99 -13.67 10.24
N PHE A 10 3.69 -13.29 9.00
CA PHE A 10 3.37 -11.90 8.69
C PHE A 10 1.95 -11.57 9.16
N LYS A 11 1.85 -10.49 9.96
CA LYS A 11 0.57 -10.03 10.50
C LYS A 11 0.13 -8.75 9.81
N PHE A 12 -1.00 -8.81 9.15
CA PHE A 12 -1.64 -7.65 8.55
C PHE A 12 -2.33 -6.81 9.62
N LYS A 13 -2.36 -5.50 9.41
CA LYS A 13 -2.98 -4.54 10.33
C LYS A 13 -4.23 -3.94 9.71
N THR A 14 -5.06 -3.34 10.53
CA THR A 14 -6.19 -2.51 10.11
C THR A 14 -5.89 -1.06 10.45
N HIS A 15 -6.15 -0.14 9.52
CA HIS A 15 -5.93 1.28 9.73
C HIS A 15 -7.17 2.06 9.32
N THR A 16 -7.65 2.92 10.23
CA THR A 16 -8.77 3.81 9.96
C THR A 16 -8.28 5.25 10.01
N CYS A 17 -8.63 6.02 8.98
CA CYS A 17 -8.29 7.43 8.91
C CYS A 17 -9.47 8.26 8.43
N LYS A 18 -9.42 9.57 8.66
CA LYS A 18 -10.42 10.51 8.17
C LYS A 18 -9.83 11.29 7.02
N ILE A 19 -10.61 11.43 5.96
CA ILE A 19 -10.25 12.24 4.80
C ILE A 19 -11.35 13.25 4.52
N ASP A 20 -10.97 14.36 3.90
CA ASP A 20 -11.90 15.39 3.44
C ASP A 20 -12.10 15.23 1.94
N VAL A 21 -13.33 14.93 1.54
CA VAL A 21 -13.71 14.82 0.13
C VAL A 21 -14.75 15.89 -0.16
N LEU A 22 -14.37 16.91 -0.92
CA LEU A 22 -15.25 18.02 -1.30
C LEU A 22 -15.90 18.71 -0.08
N GLY A 23 -15.14 18.93 0.97
CA GLY A 23 -15.65 19.57 2.19
C GLY A 23 -16.40 18.64 3.13
N ILE A 24 -16.51 17.38 2.80
CA ILE A 24 -17.19 16.37 3.63
C ILE A 24 -16.14 15.43 4.24
N GLU A 25 -16.10 15.36 5.57
CA GLU A 25 -15.24 14.42 6.26
C GLU A 25 -15.79 13.01 6.14
N LYS A 26 -14.96 12.08 5.66
CA LYS A 26 -15.29 10.66 5.54
C LYS A 26 -14.27 9.82 6.29
N GLU A 27 -14.75 8.75 6.93
CA GLU A 27 -13.90 7.75 7.53
C GLU A 27 -13.64 6.63 6.54
N ILE A 28 -12.36 6.27 6.38
CA ILE A 28 -11.94 5.17 5.52
C ILE A 28 -11.19 4.15 6.36
N THR A 29 -11.53 2.88 6.19
CA THR A 29 -10.84 1.77 6.84
C THR A 29 -10.12 0.93 5.81
N TYR A 30 -8.80 0.76 6.01
CA TYR A 30 -7.97 -0.14 5.23
C TYR A 30 -7.77 -1.42 6.02
N ASN A 31 -8.15 -2.54 5.42
CA ASN A 31 -7.85 -3.86 5.95
C ASN A 31 -6.58 -4.40 5.28
N ASN A 32 -5.95 -5.39 5.90
CA ASN A 32 -4.75 -6.02 5.34
C ASN A 32 -3.63 -5.02 5.03
N VAL A 33 -3.39 -4.11 5.95
CA VAL A 33 -2.34 -3.10 5.84
C VAL A 33 -0.99 -3.74 6.13
N ILE A 34 -0.04 -3.50 5.23
CA ILE A 34 1.32 -4.02 5.31
C ILE A 34 2.27 -2.98 5.90
N TRP A 35 2.14 -1.73 5.45
CA TRP A 35 3.04 -0.66 5.87
C TRP A 35 2.40 0.71 5.67
N ILE A 36 2.70 1.63 6.57
CA ILE A 36 2.31 3.04 6.48
C ILE A 36 3.59 3.86 6.60
N SER A 37 3.78 4.83 5.71
CA SER A 37 4.96 5.70 5.77
C SER A 37 4.99 6.53 7.05
N PRO A 38 6.18 6.90 7.56
CA PRO A 38 6.29 7.71 8.78
C PRO A 38 5.56 9.04 8.72
N ASN A 39 5.49 9.66 7.54
CA ASN A 39 4.74 10.91 7.34
C ASN A 39 3.23 10.68 7.13
N LYS A 40 2.79 9.42 7.14
CA LYS A 40 1.40 9.01 6.97
C LYS A 40 0.76 9.44 5.65
N LEU A 41 1.57 9.68 4.63
CA LEU A 41 1.07 10.02 3.29
C LEU A 41 0.90 8.81 2.38
N TRP A 42 1.56 7.70 2.69
CA TRP A 42 1.57 6.51 1.86
C TRP A 42 1.17 5.28 2.65
N ILE A 43 0.35 4.44 2.04
CA ILE A 43 -0.08 3.17 2.62
C ILE A 43 0.13 2.04 1.62
N LEU A 44 0.70 0.93 2.10
CA LEU A 44 0.82 -0.32 1.37
C LEU A 44 -0.16 -1.31 1.97
N TYR A 45 -1.08 -1.82 1.17
CA TYR A 45 -2.14 -2.69 1.65
C TYR A 45 -2.60 -3.66 0.57
N ALA A 46 -3.34 -4.69 0.95
CA ALA A 46 -4.00 -5.58 0.00
C ALA A 46 -5.47 -5.16 -0.15
N ASN A 47 -5.94 -5.08 -1.39
CA ASN A 47 -7.34 -4.78 -1.66
C ASN A 47 -8.23 -6.01 -1.41
N ASP A 48 -9.54 -5.88 -1.67
CA ASP A 48 -10.52 -6.95 -1.45
C ASP A 48 -10.26 -8.18 -2.32
N ASP A 49 -9.58 -8.02 -3.45
CA ASP A 49 -9.16 -9.13 -4.32
C ASP A 49 -7.84 -9.75 -3.87
N GLY A 50 -7.25 -9.27 -2.78
CA GLY A 50 -5.98 -9.76 -2.28
C GLY A 50 -4.76 -9.21 -3.01
N ILE A 51 -4.92 -8.22 -3.87
CA ILE A 51 -3.82 -7.63 -4.64
C ILE A 51 -3.18 -6.52 -3.83
N ILE A 52 -1.85 -6.55 -3.72
CA ILE A 52 -1.08 -5.56 -2.98
C ILE A 52 -0.97 -4.28 -3.80
N GLN A 53 -1.34 -3.17 -3.17
CA GLN A 53 -1.37 -1.84 -3.78
C GLN A 53 -0.71 -0.82 -2.88
N VAL A 54 -0.23 0.28 -3.48
CA VAL A 54 0.22 1.46 -2.76
C VAL A 54 -0.69 2.63 -3.10
N GLU A 55 -1.08 3.40 -2.11
CA GLU A 55 -1.97 4.54 -2.27
C GLU A 55 -1.43 5.75 -1.51
N LYS A 56 -1.64 6.93 -2.09
CA LYS A 56 -1.35 8.18 -1.41
C LYS A 56 -2.64 8.70 -0.76
N PHE A 57 -2.59 9.00 0.53
CA PHE A 57 -3.79 9.37 1.31
C PHE A 57 -4.55 10.59 0.80
N ASN A 58 -3.89 11.50 0.11
CA ASN A 58 -4.54 12.69 -0.42
C ASN A 58 -5.15 12.48 -1.81
N ASP A 59 -5.05 11.26 -2.35
CA ASP A 59 -5.53 10.96 -3.68
C ASP A 59 -6.22 9.59 -3.69
N VAL A 60 -7.44 9.58 -3.14
CA VAL A 60 -8.23 8.37 -2.86
C VAL A 60 -8.55 7.56 -4.11
N TYR A 61 -8.44 8.18 -5.28
CA TYR A 61 -8.80 7.53 -6.54
C TYR A 61 -7.62 6.94 -7.29
N CYS A 62 -6.43 7.01 -6.74
CA CYS A 62 -5.21 6.57 -7.40
C CYS A 62 -4.59 5.37 -6.71
N ASP A 63 -5.19 4.21 -6.92
CA ASP A 63 -4.59 2.95 -6.51
C ASP A 63 -3.52 2.56 -7.52
N TYR A 64 -2.38 2.08 -7.01
CA TYR A 64 -1.25 1.67 -7.85
C TYR A 64 -0.94 0.21 -7.58
N PRO A 65 -1.42 -0.71 -8.43
CA PRO A 65 -1.10 -2.12 -8.29
C PRO A 65 0.41 -2.35 -8.34
N LEU A 66 0.90 -3.21 -7.47
CA LEU A 66 2.30 -3.59 -7.46
C LEU A 66 2.49 -4.93 -8.14
N MET A 67 3.47 -4.99 -9.03
CA MET A 67 3.95 -6.24 -9.60
C MET A 67 5.37 -6.50 -9.11
N TYR A 68 5.68 -7.75 -8.88
CA TYR A 68 7.01 -8.18 -8.48
C TYR A 68 7.61 -9.00 -9.62
N ASP A 69 8.65 -8.47 -10.23
CA ASP A 69 9.31 -9.11 -11.37
C ASP A 69 10.82 -9.15 -11.14
N ASN A 70 11.41 -10.34 -11.24
CA ASN A 70 12.86 -10.58 -11.12
C ASN A 70 13.50 -9.94 -9.87
N GLY A 71 12.79 -9.96 -8.75
CA GLY A 71 13.29 -9.38 -7.50
C GLY A 71 13.06 -7.88 -7.35
N ASP A 72 12.49 -7.23 -8.34
CA ASP A 72 12.18 -5.81 -8.29
C ASP A 72 10.68 -5.55 -8.24
N VAL A 73 10.30 -4.50 -7.53
CA VAL A 73 8.91 -4.05 -7.48
C VAL A 73 8.65 -3.14 -8.66
N VAL A 74 7.68 -3.51 -9.48
CA VAL A 74 7.26 -2.74 -10.64
C VAL A 74 5.95 -2.03 -10.30
N TYR A 75 5.90 -0.74 -10.55
CA TYR A 75 4.73 0.08 -10.29
C TYR A 75 3.95 0.30 -11.59
N ASP A 76 2.65 -0.02 -11.53
CA ASP A 76 1.75 0.27 -12.63
C ASP A 76 0.99 1.55 -12.31
N GLY A 77 1.27 2.61 -13.06
CA GLY A 77 0.65 3.92 -12.85
C GLY A 77 1.58 5.09 -13.13
N TYR A 78 1.01 6.28 -13.06
CA TYR A 78 1.73 7.53 -13.39
C TYR A 78 2.18 8.29 -12.15
N LEU A 79 1.97 7.76 -10.96
CA LEU A 79 2.35 8.45 -9.74
C LEU A 79 3.86 8.43 -9.55
N ASN A 80 4.40 9.60 -9.26
CA ASN A 80 5.81 9.72 -8.91
C ASN A 80 6.00 9.33 -7.44
N ILE A 81 6.24 8.05 -7.19
CA ILE A 81 6.44 7.53 -5.85
C ILE A 81 7.84 7.89 -5.36
N PRO A 82 7.98 8.53 -4.19
CA PRO A 82 9.29 8.89 -3.65
C PRO A 82 10.21 7.70 -3.47
N LYS A 83 11.50 7.93 -3.63
CA LYS A 83 12.51 6.88 -3.53
C LYS A 83 12.46 6.15 -2.17
N TYR A 84 12.28 6.88 -1.07
CA TYR A 84 12.24 6.26 0.26
C TYR A 84 11.05 5.30 0.41
N VAL A 85 9.92 5.61 -0.23
CA VAL A 85 8.74 4.74 -0.24
C VAL A 85 9.05 3.47 -1.03
N LYS A 86 9.61 3.61 -2.22
CA LYS A 86 9.99 2.47 -3.06
C LYS A 86 10.96 1.53 -2.34
N GLU A 87 11.97 2.08 -1.67
CA GLU A 87 12.96 1.30 -0.94
C GLU A 87 12.34 0.54 0.23
N ASN A 88 11.45 1.18 0.98
CA ASN A 88 10.76 0.52 2.08
C ASN A 88 9.84 -0.59 1.59
N ILE A 89 9.08 -0.35 0.52
CA ILE A 89 8.20 -1.36 -0.06
C ILE A 89 9.03 -2.57 -0.53
N LYS A 90 10.11 -2.33 -1.26
CA LYS A 90 10.99 -3.39 -1.74
C LYS A 90 11.55 -4.22 -0.58
N ARG A 91 12.04 -3.58 0.46
CA ARG A 91 12.57 -4.25 1.64
C ARG A 91 11.52 -5.12 2.33
N ILE A 92 10.32 -4.60 2.50
CA ILE A 92 9.23 -5.31 3.17
C ILE A 92 8.77 -6.51 2.35
N LEU A 93 8.55 -6.33 1.05
CA LEU A 93 8.11 -7.41 0.18
C LEU A 93 9.17 -8.50 0.05
N ASN A 94 10.45 -8.15 -0.01
CA ASN A 94 11.53 -9.13 -0.04
C ASN A 94 11.65 -9.91 1.27
N LYS A 95 11.32 -9.29 2.41
CA LYS A 95 11.43 -9.94 3.71
C LYS A 95 10.24 -10.84 4.03
N HIS A 96 9.02 -10.44 3.65
CA HIS A 96 7.79 -11.07 4.12
C HIS A 96 6.97 -11.76 3.02
N PHE A 97 7.32 -11.55 1.79
CA PHE A 97 6.65 -12.11 0.63
C PHE A 97 7.65 -12.80 -0.31
#